data_35c2d52fdca2d048fc752ce44fcd560a
#
_entry.id   35c2d52fdca2d048fc752ce44fcd560a
#
_cell.length_a   1.000
_cell.length_b   1.000
_cell.length_c   1.000
_cell.angle_alpha   90.00
_cell.angle_beta   90.00
_cell.angle_gamma   90.00
#
_symmetry.space_group_name_H-M   'P 1'
#
loop_
_entity.id
_entity.type
_entity.pdbx_description
1 polymer ?
#
loop_
_entity_poly.entity_id
_entity_poly.type
_entity_poly.pdbx_seq_one_letter_code
_entity_poly.pdbx_strand_id
1 'polypeptide(L)'
;EFTKISKLKFDILQLQKDKNKIYEKLGILVFKKTQENNVSNFTADVEYFELIKKINELSSEISEKEDEIISIKKEYGIDDSDIDKTVVSSSIIYSDEEE
;
A
#
# COMPACT_ATOMS: atom_id res chain seq x y z
N GLU A 1 -14.66 -11.26 -15.17
CA GLU A 1 -13.33 -10.62 -15.23
C GLU A 1 -13.35 -9.24 -14.63
N PHE A 2 -14.39 -8.46 -14.94
CA PHE A 2 -14.54 -7.17 -14.30
C PHE A 2 -14.70 -7.32 -12.80
N THR A 3 -15.43 -8.36 -12.38
CA THR A 3 -15.62 -8.64 -10.96
C THR A 3 -14.28 -8.99 -10.30
N LYS A 4 -13.48 -9.79 -10.96
CA LYS A 4 -12.21 -10.20 -10.42
C LYS A 4 -11.24 -9.01 -10.32
N ILE A 5 -11.20 -8.17 -11.35
CA ILE A 5 -10.35 -6.98 -11.34
C ILE A 5 -10.80 -6.02 -10.26
N SER A 6 -12.11 -5.82 -10.11
CA SER A 6 -12.63 -4.93 -9.07
C SER A 6 -12.26 -5.42 -7.69
N LYS A 7 -12.33 -6.73 -7.49
CA LYS A 7 -11.95 -7.31 -6.20
C LYS A 7 -10.47 -7.12 -5.92
N LEU A 8 -9.64 -7.32 -6.94
CA LEU A 8 -8.21 -7.11 -6.78
C LEU A 8 -7.89 -5.65 -6.45
N LYS A 9 -8.57 -4.72 -7.12
CA LYS A 9 -8.37 -3.31 -6.82
C LYS A 9 -8.82 -2.96 -5.41
N PHE A 10 -9.92 -3.55 -4.97
CA PHE A 10 -10.37 -3.35 -3.59
C PHE A 10 -9.33 -3.88 -2.61
N ASP A 11 -8.79 -5.07 -2.87
CA ASP A 11 -7.76 -5.65 -2.01
C ASP A 11 -6.53 -4.76 -1.96
N ILE A 12 -6.14 -4.19 -3.11
CA ILE A 12 -5.00 -3.27 -3.16
C ILE A 12 -5.25 -2.05 -2.27
N LEU A 13 -6.46 -1.49 -2.34
CA LEU A 13 -6.79 -0.34 -1.49
C LEU A 13 -6.68 -0.69 -0.02
N GLN A 14 -7.13 -1.87 0.36
CA GLN A 14 -7.02 -2.32 1.75
C GLN A 14 -5.56 -2.48 2.17
N LEU A 15 -4.74 -3.07 1.30
CA LEU A 15 -3.33 -3.25 1.58
C LEU A 15 -2.62 -1.90 1.71
N GLN A 16 -3.00 -0.92 0.87
CA GLN A 16 -2.41 0.41 0.96
C GLN A 16 -2.80 1.11 2.25
N LYS A 17 -4.04 0.91 2.70
CA LYS A 17 -4.47 1.43 3.99
C LYS A 17 -3.66 0.82 5.13
N ASP A 18 -3.46 -0.49 5.06
CA ASP A 18 -2.65 -1.18 6.06
C ASP A 18 -1.23 -0.66 6.04
N LYS A 19 -0.68 -0.46 4.84
CA LYS A 19 0.68 0.06 4.70
C LYS A 19 0.79 1.46 5.30
N ASN A 20 -0.21 2.30 5.09
CA ASN A 20 -0.21 3.65 5.65
C ASN A 20 -0.22 3.63 7.18
N LYS A 21 -0.91 2.66 7.77
CA LYS A 21 -0.89 2.50 9.22
C LYS A 21 0.50 2.15 9.72
N ILE A 22 1.23 1.36 8.95
CA ILE A 22 2.60 1.01 9.33
C ILE A 22 3.53 2.23 9.19
N TYR A 23 3.35 3.03 8.13
CA TYR A 23 4.09 4.29 7.99
C TYR A 23 3.85 5.18 9.20
N GLU A 24 2.61 5.26 9.66
CA GLU A 24 2.27 6.07 10.82
C GLU A 24 2.98 5.58 12.07
N LYS A 25 2.98 4.27 12.28
CA LYS A 25 3.69 3.68 13.42
C LYS A 25 5.19 3.95 13.34
N LEU A 26 5.74 3.84 12.13
CA LEU A 26 7.16 4.12 11.92
C LEU A 26 7.47 5.56 12.24
N GLY A 27 6.64 6.48 11.77
CA GLY A 27 6.83 7.90 12.03
C GLY A 27 6.80 8.21 13.52
N ILE A 28 5.84 7.62 14.23
CA ILE A 28 5.73 7.81 15.67
C ILE A 28 6.96 7.25 16.38
N LEU A 29 7.39 6.07 15.99
CA LEU A 29 8.55 5.44 16.60
C LEU A 29 9.80 6.31 16.42
N VAL A 30 10.04 6.77 15.20
CA VAL A 30 11.21 7.59 14.90
C VAL A 30 11.16 8.90 15.67
N PHE A 31 9.98 9.56 15.66
CA PHE A 31 9.83 10.82 16.36
C PHE A 31 10.08 10.68 17.86
N LYS A 32 9.45 9.68 18.47
CA LYS A 32 9.58 9.48 19.92
C LYS A 32 11.00 9.15 20.31
N LYS A 33 11.64 8.24 19.59
CA LYS A 33 13.00 7.84 19.94
C LYS A 33 13.99 8.97 19.72
N THR A 34 13.76 9.77 18.70
CA THR A 34 14.62 10.93 18.45
C THR A 34 14.46 11.98 19.55
N GLN A 35 13.22 12.28 19.91
CA GLN A 35 12.94 13.33 20.88
C GLN A 35 13.21 12.92 22.33
N GLU A 36 12.79 11.69 22.68
CA GLU A 36 12.82 11.26 24.08
C GLU A 36 14.13 10.59 24.45
N ASN A 37 14.73 9.86 23.51
CA ASN A 37 15.92 9.07 23.79
C ASN A 37 17.16 9.55 23.04
N ASN A 38 17.04 10.61 22.26
CA ASN A 38 18.13 11.16 21.46
C ASN A 38 18.74 10.14 20.48
N VAL A 39 17.90 9.23 20.00
CA VAL A 39 18.35 8.22 19.03
C VAL A 39 18.34 8.85 17.64
N SER A 40 19.47 8.81 16.95
CA SER A 40 19.59 9.31 15.59
C SER A 40 19.98 8.23 14.59
N ASN A 41 20.22 7.02 15.08
CA ASN A 41 20.61 5.89 14.25
C ASN A 41 19.78 4.69 14.67
N PHE A 42 19.05 4.11 13.71
CA PHE A 42 18.13 3.02 14.01
C PHE A 42 18.65 1.66 13.54
N THR A 43 19.94 1.56 13.24
CA THR A 43 20.52 0.32 12.71
C THR A 43 20.32 -0.89 13.63
N ALA A 44 20.30 -0.67 14.93
CA ALA A 44 20.16 -1.76 15.90
C ALA A 44 18.75 -1.85 16.47
N ASP A 45 17.81 -1.09 15.94
CA ASP A 45 16.45 -1.05 16.49
C ASP A 45 15.60 -2.13 15.85
N VAL A 46 15.23 -3.14 16.65
CA VAL A 46 14.44 -4.28 16.16
C VAL A 46 13.07 -3.85 15.69
N GLU A 47 12.40 -3.01 16.46
CA GLU A 47 11.06 -2.57 16.13
C GLU A 47 11.04 -1.78 14.82
N TYR A 48 12.05 -0.93 14.63
CA TYR A 48 12.20 -0.17 13.38
C TYR A 48 12.28 -1.11 12.18
N PHE A 49 13.14 -2.13 12.28
CA PHE A 49 13.31 -3.06 11.16
C PHE A 49 12.11 -3.95 10.93
N GLU A 50 11.38 -4.27 11.98
CA GLU A 50 10.15 -5.03 11.83
C GLU A 50 9.11 -4.24 11.05
N LEU A 51 9.00 -2.94 11.33
CA LEU A 51 8.08 -2.08 10.60
C LEU A 51 8.50 -1.94 9.13
N ILE A 52 9.80 -1.78 8.89
CA ILE A 52 10.32 -1.71 7.52
C ILE A 52 10.00 -3.01 6.76
N LYS A 53 10.21 -4.14 7.42
CA LYS A 53 9.93 -5.44 6.81
C LYS A 53 8.45 -5.55 6.45
N LYS A 54 7.57 -5.09 7.34
CA LYS A 54 6.13 -5.15 7.11
C LYS A 54 5.73 -4.29 5.92
N ILE A 55 6.32 -3.10 5.80
CA ILE A 55 6.06 -2.22 4.66
C ILE A 55 6.46 -2.91 3.37
N ASN A 56 7.63 -3.55 3.37
CA ASN A 56 8.11 -4.25 2.18
C ASN A 56 7.21 -5.42 1.80
N GLU A 57 6.73 -6.15 2.79
CA GLU A 57 5.82 -7.27 2.55
C GLU A 57 4.51 -6.79 1.93
N LEU A 58 3.94 -5.73 2.47
CA LEU A 58 2.71 -5.17 1.94
C LEU A 58 2.91 -4.61 0.54
N SER A 59 4.05 -3.98 0.30
CA SER A 59 4.38 -3.46 -1.03
C SER A 59 4.48 -4.59 -2.05
N SER A 60 5.07 -5.72 -1.67
CA SER A 60 5.16 -6.88 -2.55
C SER A 60 3.78 -7.45 -2.88
N GLU A 61 2.92 -7.54 -1.88
CA GLU A 61 1.58 -8.04 -2.10
C GLU A 61 0.80 -7.15 -3.06
N ILE A 62 0.94 -5.84 -2.89
CA ILE A 62 0.29 -4.88 -3.78
C ILE A 62 0.79 -5.06 -5.21
N SER A 63 2.11 -5.17 -5.36
CA SER A 63 2.71 -5.33 -6.69
C SER A 63 2.24 -6.61 -7.38
N GLU A 64 2.12 -7.70 -6.62
CA GLU A 64 1.63 -8.96 -7.17
C GLU A 64 0.20 -8.84 -7.69
N LYS A 65 -0.64 -8.13 -6.93
CA LYS A 65 -2.02 -7.94 -7.34
C LYS A 65 -2.14 -7.01 -8.54
N GLU A 66 -1.27 -6.01 -8.61
CA GLU A 66 -1.23 -5.13 -9.77
C GLU A 66 -0.82 -5.89 -11.03
N ASP A 67 0.15 -6.79 -10.88
CA ASP A 67 0.59 -7.62 -11.99
C ASP A 67 -0.52 -8.56 -12.44
N GLU A 68 -1.28 -9.07 -11.49
CA GLU A 68 -2.40 -9.95 -11.80
C GLU A 68 -3.47 -9.20 -12.58
N ILE A 69 -3.75 -7.97 -12.21
CA ILE A 69 -4.70 -7.12 -12.93
C ILE A 69 -4.22 -6.92 -14.37
N ILE A 70 -2.94 -6.63 -14.54
CA ILE A 70 -2.38 -6.43 -15.88
C ILE A 70 -2.55 -7.68 -16.72
N SER A 71 -2.29 -8.85 -16.14
CA SER A 71 -2.45 -10.11 -16.84
C SER A 71 -3.88 -10.34 -17.29
N ILE A 72 -4.83 -10.06 -16.40
CA ILE A 72 -6.25 -10.25 -16.73
C ILE A 72 -6.67 -9.29 -17.84
N LYS A 73 -6.25 -8.04 -17.76
CA LYS A 73 -6.56 -7.07 -18.81
C LYS A 73 -6.05 -7.52 -20.16
N LYS A 74 -4.82 -8.01 -20.18
CA LYS A 74 -4.21 -8.50 -21.41
C LYS A 74 -4.96 -9.69 -21.97
N GLU A 75 -5.32 -10.62 -21.11
CA GLU A 75 -5.96 -11.87 -21.51
C GLU A 75 -7.33 -11.60 -22.11
N TYR A 76 -8.07 -10.66 -21.57
CA TYR A 76 -9.44 -10.38 -21.99
C TYR A 76 -9.58 -9.11 -22.83
N GLY A 77 -8.48 -8.45 -23.14
CA GLY A 77 -8.53 -7.24 -23.94
C GLY A 77 -9.29 -6.11 -23.29
N ILE A 78 -9.23 -6.00 -21.98
CA ILE A 78 -10.00 -5.00 -21.24
C ILE A 78 -9.27 -3.66 -21.22
N ASP A 79 -10.04 -2.59 -21.50
CA ASP A 79 -9.53 -1.23 -21.49
C ASP A 79 -9.54 -0.68 -20.07
N ASP A 80 -8.53 0.11 -19.72
CA ASP A 80 -8.45 0.75 -18.41
C ASP A 80 -9.68 1.60 -18.10
N SER A 81 -10.21 2.29 -19.09
CA SER A 81 -11.36 3.15 -18.88
C SER A 81 -12.61 2.38 -18.43
N ASP A 82 -12.72 1.12 -18.81
CA ASP A 82 -13.84 0.29 -18.40
C ASP A 82 -13.81 -0.07 -16.93
N ILE A 83 -12.62 -0.14 -16.36
CA ILE A 83 -12.43 -0.51 -14.96
C ILE A 83 -12.48 0.70 -14.06
N ASP A 84 -11.88 1.79 -14.50
CA ASP A 84 -11.79 3.01 -13.70
C ASP A 84 -13.16 3.59 -13.35
N LYS A 85 -14.15 3.33 -14.19
CA LYS A 85 -15.52 3.76 -13.90
C LYS A 85 -16.05 3.14 -12.62
N THR A 86 -15.52 1.99 -12.24
CA THR A 86 -16.00 1.26 -11.07
C THR A 86 -15.35 1.69 -9.78
N VAL A 87 -14.07 2.08 -9.83
CA VAL A 87 -13.29 2.29 -8.62
C VAL A 87 -12.67 3.69 -8.49
N VAL A 88 -12.95 4.58 -9.41
CA VAL A 88 -12.30 5.89 -9.45
C VAL A 88 -12.51 6.70 -8.16
N SER A 89 -13.70 6.65 -7.58
CA SER A 89 -13.97 7.40 -6.34
C SER A 89 -13.06 6.99 -5.21
N SER A 90 -12.90 5.68 -5.01
CA SER A 90 -12.05 5.17 -3.95
C SER A 90 -10.59 5.54 -4.19
N SER A 91 -10.16 5.47 -5.43
CA SER A 91 -8.77 5.80 -5.76
C SER A 91 -8.47 7.27 -5.50
N ILE A 92 -9.40 8.14 -5.87
CA ILE A 92 -9.22 9.57 -5.66
C ILE A 92 -9.16 9.92 -4.19
N ILE A 93 -10.06 9.34 -3.39
CA ILE A 93 -10.09 9.57 -1.95
C ILE A 93 -8.77 9.13 -1.32
N TYR A 94 -8.26 7.99 -1.74
CA TYR A 94 -7.02 7.46 -1.19
C TYR A 94 -5.84 8.37 -1.52
N SER A 95 -5.80 8.87 -2.75
CA SER A 95 -4.72 9.77 -3.15
C SER A 95 -4.71 11.05 -2.33
N ASP A 96 -5.89 11.57 -2.03
CA ASP A 96 -5.99 12.77 -1.20
C ASP A 96 -5.42 12.55 0.19
N GLU A 97 -5.57 11.35 0.72
CA GLU A 97 -5.05 11.04 2.05
C GLU A 97 -3.53 11.03 2.10
N GLU A 98 -2.89 10.78 0.98
CA GLU A 98 -1.44 10.73 0.94
C GLU A 98 -0.79 12.10 0.89
N GLU A 99 -1.57 13.10 0.52
CA GLU A 99 -1.05 14.45 0.47
C GLU A 99 -1.17 15.15 1.79
#